data_2d6ff61c63a492a8d0bbe850cf9702ee
#
_entry.id   2d6ff61c63a492a8d0bbe850cf9702ee
#
_cell.length_a   1.000
_cell.length_b   1.000
_cell.length_c   1.000
_cell.angle_alpha   90.00
_cell.angle_beta   90.00
_cell.angle_gamma   90.00
#
_symmetry.space_group_name_H-M   'P 1'
#
loop_
_entity.id
_entity.type
_entity.pdbx_description
1 polymer ?
#
loop_
_entity_poly.entity_id
_entity_poly.type
_entity_poly.pdbx_seq_one_letter_code
_entity_poly.pdbx_strand_id
1 'polypeptide(L)'
;MSASFRRAQPGDLPAIVRMLADDPLGAKRERFETPLPEGYQRAFEAIDADPNNELVVACLGDEVAGVLQLTFIPYLTYQGGWRALIEAVRIDSKHRSQGLGKAMLDWAIARARERGCHVVQLTTDKSRADAKRFYESLGFVASHEGMKLHLK
;
A
#
# COMPACT_ATOMS: atom_id res chain seq x y z
N MET A 1 -1.99 4.86 -21.58
CA MET A 1 -0.71 5.34 -21.04
C MET A 1 -0.20 4.36 -19.99
N SER A 2 1.06 3.95 -20.10
CA SER A 2 1.63 3.00 -19.14
C SER A 2 1.98 3.68 -17.84
N ALA A 3 1.82 2.93 -16.74
CA ALA A 3 2.21 3.40 -15.44
C ALA A 3 3.70 3.14 -15.19
N SER A 4 4.32 4.03 -14.44
CA SER A 4 5.64 3.80 -13.86
C SER A 4 5.52 3.75 -12.34
N PHE A 5 6.47 3.06 -11.69
CA PHE A 5 6.45 2.87 -10.24
C PHE A 5 7.79 3.34 -9.67
N ARG A 6 7.73 4.14 -8.63
CA ARG A 6 8.94 4.67 -7.97
C ARG A 6 8.71 4.87 -6.49
N ARG A 7 9.79 5.03 -5.75
CA ARG A 7 9.73 5.41 -4.35
C ARG A 7 9.08 6.79 -4.22
N ALA A 8 8.26 6.96 -3.22
CA ALA A 8 7.65 8.24 -2.91
C ALA A 8 8.72 9.24 -2.45
N GLN A 9 8.53 10.49 -2.81
CA GLN A 9 9.36 11.63 -2.41
C GLN A 9 8.54 12.54 -1.50
N PRO A 10 9.17 13.41 -0.71
CA PRO A 10 8.43 14.30 0.20
C PRO A 10 7.33 15.10 -0.47
N GLY A 11 7.55 15.55 -1.71
CA GLY A 11 6.54 16.29 -2.48
C GLY A 11 5.31 15.49 -2.86
N ASP A 12 5.35 14.16 -2.75
CA ASP A 12 4.20 13.30 -3.07
C ASP A 12 3.21 13.19 -1.91
N LEU A 13 3.62 13.58 -0.68
CA LEU A 13 2.78 13.39 0.51
C LEU A 13 1.38 13.99 0.40
N PRO A 14 1.19 15.22 -0.10
CA PRO A 14 -0.17 15.74 -0.24
C PRO A 14 -1.07 14.87 -1.11
N ALA A 15 -0.57 14.39 -2.24
CA ALA A 15 -1.34 13.52 -3.13
C ALA A 15 -1.65 12.18 -2.46
N ILE A 16 -0.68 11.62 -1.75
CA ILE A 16 -0.85 10.34 -1.04
C ILE A 16 -1.92 10.48 0.04
N VAL A 17 -1.81 11.50 0.89
CA VAL A 17 -2.78 11.69 2.00
C VAL A 17 -4.18 11.95 1.45
N ARG A 18 -4.29 12.70 0.35
CA ARG A 18 -5.57 12.91 -0.33
C ARG A 18 -6.21 11.58 -0.73
N MET A 19 -5.42 10.68 -1.32
CA MET A 19 -5.92 9.36 -1.72
C MET A 19 -6.31 8.50 -0.51
N LEU A 20 -5.53 8.56 0.58
CA LEU A 20 -5.85 7.82 1.81
C LEU A 20 -7.14 8.30 2.44
N ALA A 21 -7.45 9.59 2.35
CA ALA A 21 -8.65 10.18 2.92
C ALA A 21 -9.89 10.01 2.02
N ASP A 22 -9.71 9.59 0.78
CA ASP A 22 -10.76 9.57 -0.24
C ASP A 22 -11.54 8.25 -0.26
N ASP A 23 -11.99 7.80 0.90
CA ASP A 23 -12.96 6.71 1.00
C ASP A 23 -13.68 6.79 2.36
N PRO A 24 -14.80 6.06 2.55
CA PRO A 24 -15.56 6.15 3.79
C PRO A 24 -14.78 5.82 5.06
N LEU A 25 -13.83 4.88 4.99
CA LEU A 25 -13.02 4.51 6.15
C LEU A 25 -11.89 5.53 6.36
N GLY A 26 -11.20 5.91 5.30
CA GLY A 26 -10.11 6.88 5.35
C GLY A 26 -10.58 8.26 5.81
N ALA A 27 -11.76 8.69 5.36
CA ALA A 27 -12.33 9.97 5.74
C ALA A 27 -12.53 10.12 7.26
N LYS A 28 -12.69 9.00 7.97
CA LYS A 28 -12.90 9.00 9.42
C LYS A 28 -11.60 9.05 10.22
N ARG A 29 -10.48 8.68 9.64
CA ARG A 29 -9.20 8.55 10.37
C ARG A 29 -8.09 9.44 9.83
N GLU A 30 -8.14 9.83 8.56
CA GLU A 30 -7.11 10.67 7.94
C GLU A 30 -7.51 12.14 7.96
N ARG A 31 -6.53 13.02 7.87
CA ARG A 31 -6.76 14.46 7.85
C ARG A 31 -5.99 15.07 6.68
N PHE A 32 -6.68 15.27 5.57
CA PHE A 32 -6.12 15.96 4.43
C PHE A 32 -6.40 17.46 4.55
N GLU A 33 -5.41 18.19 5.00
CA GLU A 33 -5.51 19.64 5.19
C GLU A 33 -4.18 20.29 4.83
N THR A 34 -4.17 21.62 4.73
CA THR A 34 -2.97 22.39 4.37
C THR A 34 -2.64 23.36 5.50
N PRO A 35 -1.45 23.28 6.12
CA PRO A 35 -0.42 22.24 5.91
C PRO A 35 -0.86 20.89 6.46
N LEU A 36 -0.25 19.81 5.96
CA LEU A 36 -0.54 18.47 6.47
C LEU A 36 -0.15 18.36 7.95
N PRO A 37 -0.89 17.57 8.74
CA PRO A 37 -0.46 17.25 10.11
C PRO A 37 0.96 16.66 10.11
N GLU A 38 1.76 17.06 11.09
CA GLU A 38 3.18 16.67 11.18
C GLU A 38 3.39 15.16 11.26
N GLY A 39 2.41 14.42 11.76
CA GLY A 39 2.49 12.96 11.85
C GLY A 39 2.79 12.29 10.53
N TYR A 40 2.28 12.82 9.43
CA TYR A 40 2.54 12.26 8.10
C TYR A 40 4.00 12.43 7.70
N GLN A 41 4.58 13.60 7.97
CA GLN A 41 5.98 13.85 7.67
C GLN A 41 6.89 12.93 8.49
N ARG A 42 6.60 12.80 9.79
CA ARG A 42 7.39 11.92 10.68
C ARG A 42 7.31 10.47 10.23
N ALA A 43 6.12 10.00 9.84
CA ALA A 43 5.94 8.63 9.35
C ALA A 43 6.70 8.43 8.04
N PHE A 44 6.63 9.40 7.12
CA PHE A 44 7.35 9.33 5.86
C PHE A 44 8.86 9.20 6.11
N GLU A 45 9.41 10.00 7.00
CA GLU A 45 10.84 9.96 7.31
C GLU A 45 11.24 8.61 7.90
N ALA A 46 10.42 8.04 8.78
CA ALA A 46 10.69 6.73 9.37
C ALA A 46 10.65 5.62 8.31
N ILE A 47 9.69 5.67 7.40
CA ILE A 47 9.59 4.70 6.30
C ILE A 47 10.79 4.83 5.37
N ASP A 48 11.14 6.06 5.01
CA ASP A 48 12.22 6.32 4.05
C ASP A 48 13.58 5.91 4.59
N ALA A 49 13.77 5.98 5.91
CA ALA A 49 14.99 5.57 6.57
C ALA A 49 15.11 4.05 6.78
N ASP A 50 14.01 3.31 6.66
CA ASP A 50 14.00 1.87 6.93
C ASP A 50 14.23 1.08 5.63
N PRO A 51 15.34 0.32 5.53
CA PRO A 51 15.62 -0.46 4.31
C PRO A 51 14.60 -1.57 4.04
N ASN A 52 13.79 -1.93 5.04
CA ASN A 52 12.76 -2.95 4.92
C ASN A 52 11.35 -2.35 4.67
N ASN A 53 11.27 -1.06 4.39
CA ASN A 53 10.01 -0.41 4.02
C ASN A 53 10.18 0.36 2.72
N GLU A 54 9.19 0.25 1.86
CA GLU A 54 9.13 1.01 0.61
C GLU A 54 7.74 1.61 0.44
N LEU A 55 7.66 2.92 0.45
CA LEU A 55 6.45 3.64 0.06
C LEU A 55 6.56 3.93 -1.43
N VAL A 56 5.64 3.41 -2.22
CA VAL A 56 5.73 3.40 -3.68
C VAL A 56 4.53 4.11 -4.27
N VAL A 57 4.78 4.95 -5.26
CA VAL A 57 3.72 5.61 -6.02
C VAL A 57 3.69 5.08 -7.43
N ALA A 58 2.47 4.97 -7.97
CA ALA A 58 2.23 4.68 -9.37
C ALA A 58 1.97 6.01 -10.08
N CYS A 59 2.73 6.26 -11.14
CA CYS A 59 2.64 7.51 -11.88
C CYS A 59 2.14 7.27 -13.30
N LEU A 60 1.27 8.14 -13.76
CA LEU A 60 0.85 8.23 -15.16
C LEU A 60 1.42 9.56 -15.67
N GLY A 61 2.54 9.48 -16.41
CA GLY A 61 3.31 10.68 -16.71
C GLY A 61 3.86 11.29 -15.42
N ASP A 62 3.58 12.55 -15.18
CA ASP A 62 4.00 13.26 -13.97
C ASP A 62 2.97 13.19 -12.84
N GLU A 63 1.82 12.60 -13.09
CA GLU A 63 0.73 12.53 -12.12
C GLU A 63 0.85 11.29 -11.23
N VAL A 64 0.77 11.50 -9.90
CA VAL A 64 0.68 10.41 -8.93
C VAL A 64 -0.76 9.88 -8.96
N ALA A 65 -0.92 8.65 -9.41
CA ALA A 65 -2.23 8.03 -9.62
C ALA A 65 -2.53 6.88 -8.65
N GLY A 66 -1.53 6.42 -7.91
CA GLY A 66 -1.71 5.35 -6.95
C GLY A 66 -0.59 5.30 -5.93
N VAL A 67 -0.82 4.56 -4.85
CA VAL A 67 0.15 4.39 -3.76
C VAL A 67 -0.01 3.02 -3.13
N LEU A 68 1.09 2.47 -2.64
CA LEU A 68 1.08 1.34 -1.69
C LEU A 68 2.34 1.39 -0.84
N GLN A 69 2.28 0.70 0.29
CA GLN A 69 3.45 0.51 1.14
C GLN A 69 3.79 -0.98 1.20
N LEU A 70 5.07 -1.30 1.03
CA LEU A 70 5.62 -2.64 1.19
C LEU A 70 6.51 -2.68 2.43
N THR A 71 6.29 -3.69 3.27
CA THR A 71 7.18 -3.98 4.38
C THR A 71 7.72 -5.38 4.21
N PHE A 72 9.05 -5.54 4.29
CA PHE A 72 9.71 -6.84 4.18
C PHE A 72 10.09 -7.29 5.58
N ILE A 73 9.51 -8.41 6.03
CA ILE A 73 9.58 -8.83 7.44
C ILE A 73 10.30 -10.17 7.52
N PRO A 74 11.48 -10.21 8.16
CA PRO A 74 12.13 -11.50 8.47
C PRO A 74 11.44 -12.13 9.68
N TYR A 75 11.32 -13.43 9.71
CA TYR A 75 10.75 -14.13 10.85
C TYR A 75 11.31 -15.55 10.96
N LEU A 76 11.18 -16.13 12.13
CA LEU A 76 11.80 -17.44 12.38
C LEU A 76 11.02 -18.60 11.77
N THR A 77 9.70 -18.52 11.70
CA THR A 77 8.88 -19.55 11.07
C THR A 77 9.23 -19.70 9.59
N TYR A 78 8.83 -20.80 8.99
CA TYR A 78 9.19 -21.16 7.61
C TYR A 78 10.71 -21.17 7.41
N GLN A 79 11.44 -21.68 8.46
CA GLN A 79 12.90 -21.85 8.40
C GLN A 79 13.65 -20.54 8.18
N GLY A 80 13.22 -19.49 8.87
CA GLY A 80 13.84 -18.18 8.74
C GLY A 80 13.43 -17.46 7.44
N GLY A 81 12.16 -17.52 7.12
CA GLY A 81 11.65 -16.93 5.90
C GLY A 81 11.48 -15.42 5.98
N TRP A 82 11.20 -14.83 4.82
CA TRP A 82 10.81 -13.42 4.68
C TRP A 82 9.44 -13.35 4.07
N ARG A 83 8.61 -12.42 4.55
CA ARG A 83 7.31 -12.14 3.94
C ARG A 83 7.21 -10.67 3.57
N ALA A 84 6.42 -10.37 2.55
CA ALA A 84 6.10 -9.02 2.18
C ALA A 84 4.68 -8.69 2.65
N LEU A 85 4.52 -7.57 3.34
CA LEU A 85 3.23 -7.06 3.77
C LEU A 85 2.87 -5.85 2.92
N ILE A 86 1.70 -5.88 2.30
CA ILE A 86 1.19 -4.77 1.50
C ILE A 86 0.15 -4.02 2.31
N GLU A 87 0.29 -2.70 2.39
CA GLU A 87 -0.62 -1.82 3.11
C GLU A 87 -0.91 -0.56 2.30
N ALA A 88 -1.98 0.12 2.68
CA ALA A 88 -2.32 1.45 2.15
C ALA A 88 -2.49 1.50 0.62
N VAL A 89 -3.02 0.44 0.02
CA VAL A 89 -3.24 0.40 -1.43
C VAL A 89 -4.35 1.38 -1.80
N ARG A 90 -4.06 2.34 -2.64
CA ARG A 90 -5.05 3.30 -3.16
C ARG A 90 -4.79 3.61 -4.62
N ILE A 91 -5.87 3.77 -5.36
CA ILE A 91 -5.84 4.31 -6.72
C ILE A 91 -6.66 5.60 -6.69
N ASP A 92 -6.13 6.66 -7.30
CA ASP A 92 -6.85 7.92 -7.42
C ASP A 92 -8.20 7.67 -8.12
N SER A 93 -9.26 8.29 -7.62
CA SER A 93 -10.62 8.08 -8.13
C SER A 93 -10.74 8.32 -9.64
N LYS A 94 -9.96 9.25 -10.18
CA LYS A 94 -9.94 9.53 -11.62
C LYS A 94 -9.40 8.38 -12.47
N HIS A 95 -8.66 7.48 -11.86
CA HIS A 95 -7.92 6.42 -12.57
C HIS A 95 -8.37 5.02 -12.20
N ARG A 96 -9.49 4.89 -11.50
CA ARG A 96 -10.04 3.58 -11.16
C ARG A 96 -10.58 2.88 -12.40
N SER A 97 -10.64 1.54 -12.34
CA SER A 97 -11.19 0.69 -13.40
C SER A 97 -10.42 0.76 -14.72
N GLN A 98 -9.13 1.11 -14.66
CA GLN A 98 -8.25 1.18 -15.84
C GLN A 98 -7.10 0.17 -15.77
N GLY A 99 -7.17 -0.79 -14.84
CA GLY A 99 -6.14 -1.82 -14.69
C GLY A 99 -4.92 -1.38 -13.90
N LEU A 100 -4.91 -0.15 -13.35
CA LEU A 100 -3.76 0.35 -12.60
C LEU A 100 -3.54 -0.41 -11.30
N GLY A 101 -4.60 -0.79 -10.61
CA GLY A 101 -4.51 -1.59 -9.38
C GLY A 101 -3.83 -2.92 -9.63
N LYS A 102 -4.22 -3.63 -10.69
CA LYS A 102 -3.58 -4.90 -11.06
C LYS A 102 -2.11 -4.70 -11.38
N ALA A 103 -1.78 -3.69 -12.18
CA ALA A 103 -0.39 -3.41 -12.54
C ALA A 103 0.46 -3.11 -11.30
N MET A 104 -0.09 -2.37 -10.34
CA MET A 104 0.59 -2.01 -9.11
C MET A 104 0.83 -3.23 -8.22
N LEU A 105 -0.16 -4.10 -8.09
CA LEU A 105 -0.02 -5.34 -7.32
C LEU A 105 0.96 -6.31 -8.00
N ASP A 106 0.92 -6.42 -9.32
CA ASP A 106 1.88 -7.25 -10.07
C ASP A 106 3.31 -6.74 -9.83
N TRP A 107 3.50 -5.43 -9.84
CA TRP A 107 4.80 -4.83 -9.54
C TRP A 107 5.26 -5.17 -8.12
N ALA A 108 4.36 -5.04 -7.15
CA ALA A 108 4.66 -5.33 -5.74
C ALA A 108 5.03 -6.80 -5.53
N ILE A 109 4.31 -7.70 -6.18
CA ILE A 109 4.59 -9.15 -6.11
C ILE A 109 5.98 -9.46 -6.71
N ALA A 110 6.30 -8.86 -7.85
CA ALA A 110 7.62 -9.00 -8.46
C ALA A 110 8.71 -8.48 -7.53
N ARG A 111 8.48 -7.34 -6.89
CA ARG A 111 9.41 -6.76 -5.92
C ARG A 111 9.62 -7.67 -4.73
N ALA A 112 8.56 -8.29 -4.22
CA ALA A 112 8.66 -9.25 -3.12
C ALA A 112 9.54 -10.45 -3.50
N ARG A 113 9.41 -10.94 -4.73
CA ARG A 113 10.26 -12.03 -5.23
C ARG A 113 11.72 -11.62 -5.29
N GLU A 114 12.01 -10.41 -5.78
CA GLU A 114 13.39 -9.89 -5.82
C GLU A 114 14.02 -9.83 -4.44
N ARG A 115 13.22 -9.52 -3.41
CA ARG A 115 13.66 -9.45 -2.03
C ARG A 115 13.71 -10.81 -1.33
N GLY A 116 13.41 -11.90 -2.02
CA GLY A 116 13.48 -13.24 -1.49
C GLY A 116 12.33 -13.62 -0.56
N CYS A 117 11.21 -12.94 -0.65
CA CYS A 117 10.04 -13.27 0.16
C CYS A 117 9.37 -14.54 -0.36
N HIS A 118 8.92 -15.42 0.57
CA HIS A 118 8.21 -16.64 0.20
C HIS A 118 6.69 -16.45 0.14
N VAL A 119 6.19 -15.36 0.71
CA VAL A 119 4.76 -15.07 0.75
C VAL A 119 4.53 -13.56 0.70
N VAL A 120 3.43 -13.16 0.09
CA VAL A 120 2.91 -11.79 0.12
C VAL A 120 1.58 -11.85 0.86
N GLN A 121 1.42 -10.99 1.87
CA GLN A 121 0.18 -10.94 2.64
C GLN A 121 -0.37 -9.52 2.70
N LEU A 122 -1.67 -9.43 2.89
CA LEU A 122 -2.36 -8.18 3.15
C LEU A 122 -3.61 -8.46 3.98
N THR A 123 -4.17 -7.41 4.54
CA THR A 123 -5.49 -7.48 5.14
C THR A 123 -6.40 -6.50 4.39
N THR A 124 -7.69 -6.82 4.37
CA THR A 124 -8.70 -5.91 3.82
C THR A 124 -9.88 -5.88 4.79
N ASP A 125 -10.45 -4.70 4.97
CA ASP A 125 -11.59 -4.54 5.85
C ASP A 125 -12.77 -5.36 5.34
N LYS A 126 -13.47 -6.05 6.23
CA LYS A 126 -14.60 -6.92 5.87
C LYS A 126 -15.71 -6.17 5.12
N SER A 127 -15.83 -4.86 5.35
CA SER A 127 -16.82 -4.04 4.65
C SER A 127 -16.45 -3.76 3.18
N ARG A 128 -15.22 -4.09 2.77
CA ARG A 128 -14.72 -3.84 1.41
C ARG A 128 -14.81 -5.11 0.56
N ALA A 129 -16.03 -5.57 0.28
CA ALA A 129 -16.26 -6.82 -0.47
C ALA A 129 -15.64 -6.80 -1.87
N ASP A 130 -15.67 -5.66 -2.55
CA ASP A 130 -15.08 -5.51 -3.88
C ASP A 130 -13.56 -5.64 -3.84
N ALA A 131 -12.91 -5.10 -2.81
CA ALA A 131 -11.47 -5.24 -2.64
C ALA A 131 -11.08 -6.70 -2.43
N LYS A 132 -11.83 -7.42 -1.59
CA LYS A 132 -11.57 -8.85 -1.37
C LYS A 132 -11.64 -9.64 -2.67
N ARG A 133 -12.69 -9.43 -3.48
CA ARG A 133 -12.81 -10.09 -4.79
C ARG A 133 -11.66 -9.75 -5.72
N PHE A 134 -11.22 -8.49 -5.70
CA PHE A 134 -10.08 -8.06 -6.49
C PHE A 134 -8.81 -8.84 -6.12
N TYR A 135 -8.51 -8.93 -4.81
CA TYR A 135 -7.32 -9.66 -4.37
C TYR A 135 -7.43 -11.16 -4.68
N GLU A 136 -8.59 -11.74 -4.50
CA GLU A 136 -8.81 -13.15 -4.85
C GLU A 136 -8.57 -13.41 -6.35
N SER A 137 -8.96 -12.46 -7.20
CA SER A 137 -8.71 -12.57 -8.65
C SER A 137 -7.22 -12.57 -8.99
N LEU A 138 -6.37 -12.04 -8.11
CA LEU A 138 -4.92 -12.04 -8.28
C LEU A 138 -4.23 -13.26 -7.65
N GLY A 139 -4.99 -14.16 -7.06
CA GLY A 139 -4.47 -15.39 -6.46
C GLY A 139 -4.31 -15.34 -4.94
N PHE A 140 -4.71 -14.26 -4.29
CA PHE A 140 -4.71 -14.22 -2.83
C PHE A 140 -5.82 -15.11 -2.27
N VAL A 141 -5.53 -15.81 -1.19
CA VAL A 141 -6.46 -16.73 -0.53
C VAL A 141 -6.73 -16.22 0.88
N ALA A 142 -8.00 -16.11 1.25
CA ALA A 142 -8.40 -15.68 2.59
C ALA A 142 -8.28 -16.86 3.57
N SER A 143 -7.03 -17.19 3.92
CA SER A 143 -6.69 -18.36 4.73
C SER A 143 -6.61 -18.08 6.22
N HIS A 144 -6.62 -16.82 6.65
CA HIS A 144 -6.39 -16.40 8.04
C HIS A 144 -7.41 -15.36 8.46
N GLU A 145 -7.65 -15.28 9.77
CA GLU A 145 -8.44 -14.21 10.37
C GLU A 145 -7.50 -13.12 10.86
N GLY A 146 -7.73 -11.88 10.44
CA GLY A 146 -7.02 -10.73 10.97
C GLY A 146 -7.68 -10.25 12.25
N MET A 147 -6.88 -9.99 13.27
CA MET A 147 -7.37 -9.52 14.57
C MET A 147 -6.60 -8.25 14.94
N LYS A 148 -7.32 -7.23 15.41
CA LYS A 148 -6.74 -5.96 15.83
C LYS A 148 -7.18 -5.59 17.23
N LEU A 149 -6.25 -5.14 18.05
CA LEU A 149 -6.53 -4.55 19.35
C LEU A 149 -6.08 -3.10 19.29
N HIS A 150 -7.03 -2.17 19.35
CA HIS A 150 -6.71 -0.74 19.32
C HIS A 150 -6.21 -0.29 20.68
N LEU A 151 -5.05 0.38 20.71
CA LEU A 151 -4.41 0.84 21.94
C LEU A 151 -4.74 2.29 22.27
N LYS A 152 -5.40 2.99 21.35
CA LYS A 152 -5.85 4.38 21.51
C LYS A 152 -7.27 4.53 21.00
#